data_aea05a5cd7d58c1b5ad555ae2024ee5a
#
_entry.id   aea05a5cd7d58c1b5ad555ae2024ee5a
#
_cell.length_a   1.000
_cell.length_b   1.000
_cell.length_c   1.000
_cell.angle_alpha   90.00
_cell.angle_beta   90.00
_cell.angle_gamma   90.00
#
_symmetry.space_group_name_H-M   'P 1'
#
loop_
_entity.id
_entity.type
_entity.pdbx_description
1 polymer ?
#
loop_
_entity_poly.entity_id
_entity_poly.type
_entity_poly.pdbx_seq_one_letter_code
_entity_poly.pdbx_strand_id
1 'polypeptide(L)'
;MSFANLKKSRNDFMKKLNDEINKVNNPETETKNYTDDRIWKAEVDKSGNGYAVIRFLPPCDGEDVPWARVFNHGFQGPTGQWYIENSLTTIGKKDPVSEYNRTLWNSGIEANKEIARKQKRRLTYFSNIYVVSDPKNPQNEGKVFLYKYGKKIFDKINDL
;
A
#
# COMPACT_ATOMS: atom_id res chain seq x y z
N MET A 1 34.26 -12.72 41.12
CA MET A 1 33.57 -13.29 39.95
C MET A 1 34.19 -14.63 39.60
N SER A 2 33.40 -15.69 39.44
CA SER A 2 33.93 -17.01 39.08
C SER A 2 34.28 -17.06 37.59
N PHE A 3 35.38 -17.75 37.26
CA PHE A 3 35.84 -17.95 35.87
C PHE A 3 34.77 -18.64 35.00
N ALA A 4 33.92 -19.45 35.61
CA ALA A 4 32.77 -20.09 34.96
C ALA A 4 31.72 -19.09 34.49
N ASN A 5 31.46 -18.02 35.26
CA ASN A 5 30.51 -16.98 34.92
C ASN A 5 31.03 -16.11 33.76
N LEU A 6 32.32 -15.82 33.69
CA LEU A 6 32.97 -15.12 32.60
C LEU A 6 32.90 -15.92 31.27
N LYS A 7 33.10 -17.25 31.37
CA LYS A 7 33.04 -18.12 30.19
C LYS A 7 31.60 -18.24 29.65
N LYS A 8 30.61 -18.29 30.53
CA LYS A 8 29.18 -18.29 30.15
C LYS A 8 28.78 -16.97 29.51
N SER A 9 29.15 -15.82 30.12
CA SER A 9 28.87 -14.49 29.57
C SER A 9 29.49 -14.29 28.18
N ARG A 10 30.73 -14.80 27.99
CA ARG A 10 31.39 -14.74 26.68
C ARG A 10 30.64 -15.55 25.61
N ASN A 11 30.20 -16.76 25.96
CA ASN A 11 29.49 -17.65 25.06
C ASN A 11 28.11 -17.05 24.68
N ASP A 12 27.40 -16.47 25.65
CA ASP A 12 26.12 -15.77 25.40
C ASP A 12 26.30 -14.54 24.51
N PHE A 13 27.41 -13.81 24.72
CA PHE A 13 27.75 -12.66 23.84
C PHE A 13 28.08 -13.13 22.42
N MET A 14 28.90 -14.18 22.25
CA MET A 14 29.24 -14.71 20.93
C MET A 14 28.02 -15.26 20.19
N LYS A 15 27.08 -15.87 20.93
CA LYS A 15 25.82 -16.33 20.33
C LYS A 15 24.98 -15.15 19.83
N LYS A 16 24.80 -14.11 20.64
CA LYS A 16 24.09 -12.89 20.24
C LYS A 16 24.76 -12.21 19.04
N LEU A 17 26.08 -12.16 19.02
CA LEU A 17 26.84 -11.60 17.91
C LEU A 17 26.62 -12.38 16.61
N ASN A 18 26.68 -13.72 16.68
CA ASN A 18 26.39 -14.56 15.52
C ASN A 18 24.94 -14.43 15.04
N ASP A 19 23.97 -14.32 15.95
CA ASP A 19 22.57 -14.10 15.59
C ASP A 19 22.39 -12.75 14.87
N GLU A 20 23.06 -11.69 15.33
CA GLU A 20 23.04 -10.39 14.66
C GLU A 20 23.77 -10.41 13.31
N ILE A 21 24.92 -11.06 13.18
CA ILE A 21 25.62 -11.24 11.92
C ILE A 21 24.76 -12.04 10.93
N ASN A 22 24.08 -13.08 11.39
CA ASN A 22 23.18 -13.87 10.55
C ASN A 22 21.97 -13.05 10.07
N LYS A 23 21.41 -12.16 10.89
CA LYS A 23 20.37 -11.22 10.48
C LYS A 23 20.84 -10.21 9.42
N VAL A 24 22.10 -9.78 9.52
CA VAL A 24 22.69 -8.87 8.51
C VAL A 24 23.00 -9.59 7.21
N ASN A 25 23.55 -10.82 7.28
CA ASN A 25 23.93 -11.59 6.10
C ASN A 25 22.76 -12.31 5.41
N ASN A 26 21.76 -12.69 6.17
CA ASN A 26 20.45 -13.13 5.70
C ASN A 26 19.43 -12.17 6.30
N PRO A 27 19.16 -11.02 5.69
CA PRO A 27 17.96 -10.31 6.02
C PRO A 27 16.85 -11.31 5.69
N GLU A 28 16.32 -11.99 6.71
CA GLU A 28 15.04 -12.66 6.57
C GLU A 28 14.18 -11.62 5.89
N THR A 29 13.73 -11.92 4.71
CA THR A 29 12.64 -11.22 4.10
C THR A 29 11.49 -11.43 5.07
N GLU A 30 11.46 -10.57 6.12
CA GLU A 30 10.21 -10.32 6.80
C GLU A 30 9.27 -10.05 5.64
N THR A 31 8.41 -10.99 5.35
CA THR A 31 7.28 -10.77 4.47
C THR A 31 6.48 -9.69 5.18
N LYS A 32 6.89 -8.42 4.96
CA LYS A 32 6.17 -7.28 5.48
C LYS A 32 4.77 -7.47 4.97
N ASN A 33 3.88 -7.87 5.88
CA ASN A 33 2.48 -7.97 5.57
C ASN A 33 2.00 -6.54 5.31
N TYR A 34 1.98 -6.15 4.05
CA TYR A 34 1.49 -4.85 3.61
C TYR A 34 -0.04 -4.76 3.60
N THR A 35 -0.70 -5.78 4.17
CA THR A 35 -2.16 -5.80 4.28
C THR A 35 -2.55 -4.85 5.42
N ASP A 36 -3.28 -3.81 5.09
CA ASP A 36 -3.88 -2.91 6.08
C ASP A 36 -5.28 -3.44 6.41
N ASP A 37 -5.44 -3.97 7.62
CA ASP A 37 -6.69 -4.57 8.10
C ASP A 37 -7.87 -3.58 8.20
N ARG A 38 -7.59 -2.28 8.10
CA ARG A 38 -8.61 -1.24 8.03
C ARG A 38 -9.27 -1.16 6.65
N ILE A 39 -8.61 -1.70 5.62
CA ILE A 39 -9.08 -1.64 4.25
C ILE A 39 -9.93 -2.87 3.94
N TRP A 40 -11.22 -2.66 3.76
CA TRP A 40 -12.11 -3.71 3.28
C TRP A 40 -11.93 -3.98 1.79
N LYS A 41 -11.93 -5.24 1.45
CA LYS A 41 -11.87 -5.72 0.07
C LYS A 41 -12.87 -6.84 -0.12
N ALA A 42 -13.71 -6.73 -1.14
CA ALA A 42 -14.61 -7.82 -1.51
C ALA A 42 -13.80 -9.07 -1.91
N GLU A 43 -14.15 -10.20 -1.34
CA GLU A 43 -13.61 -11.48 -1.78
C GLU A 43 -14.33 -11.94 -3.05
N VAL A 44 -13.54 -12.31 -4.05
CA VAL A 44 -14.03 -12.79 -5.33
C VAL A 44 -13.74 -14.27 -5.52
N ASP A 45 -14.56 -14.97 -6.32
CA ASP A 45 -14.34 -16.34 -6.71
C ASP A 45 -13.22 -16.45 -7.76
N LYS A 46 -12.94 -17.70 -8.20
CA LYS A 46 -11.93 -17.98 -9.24
C LYS A 46 -12.27 -17.32 -10.59
N SER A 47 -13.53 -16.98 -10.82
CA SER A 47 -14.02 -16.31 -12.02
C SER A 47 -14.00 -14.79 -11.89
N GLY A 48 -13.58 -14.24 -10.73
CA GLY A 48 -13.52 -12.81 -10.45
C GLY A 48 -14.85 -12.20 -9.99
N ASN A 49 -15.88 -13.01 -9.69
CA ASN A 49 -17.18 -12.56 -9.23
C ASN A 49 -17.22 -12.50 -7.70
N GLY A 50 -17.75 -11.43 -7.15
CA GLY A 50 -17.99 -11.25 -5.73
C GLY A 50 -19.30 -10.50 -5.51
N TYR A 51 -19.87 -10.68 -4.32
CA TYR A 51 -21.09 -9.99 -3.89
C TYR A 51 -20.92 -9.51 -2.47
N ALA A 52 -21.21 -8.25 -2.24
CA ALA A 52 -21.36 -7.66 -0.91
C ALA A 52 -22.27 -6.44 -1.00
N VAL A 53 -22.92 -6.10 0.10
CA VAL A 53 -23.72 -4.89 0.23
C VAL A 53 -22.99 -3.97 1.21
N ILE A 54 -22.63 -2.79 0.72
CA ILE A 54 -21.94 -1.76 1.49
C ILE A 54 -22.72 -0.45 1.43
N ARG A 55 -22.55 0.39 2.43
CA ARG A 55 -23.09 1.75 2.46
C ARG A 55 -21.94 2.73 2.60
N PHE A 56 -21.84 3.68 1.68
CA PHE A 56 -20.92 4.82 1.83
C PHE A 56 -21.41 5.72 2.97
N LEU A 57 -20.49 6.11 3.83
CA LEU A 57 -20.78 7.00 4.95
C LEU A 57 -20.60 8.47 4.55
N PRO A 58 -21.28 9.38 5.19
CA PRO A 58 -21.09 10.83 5.00
C PRO A 58 -19.67 11.24 5.42
N PRO A 59 -19.21 12.45 5.04
CA PRO A 59 -17.92 12.98 5.49
C PRO A 59 -17.88 13.08 7.02
N CYS A 60 -16.68 12.93 7.57
CA CYS A 60 -16.44 13.16 8.99
C CYS A 60 -16.49 14.67 9.31
N ASP A 61 -16.61 15.00 10.59
CA ASP A 61 -16.57 16.40 11.03
C ASP A 61 -15.29 17.09 10.56
N GLY A 62 -15.44 18.21 9.87
CA GLY A 62 -14.33 18.97 9.29
C GLY A 62 -13.88 18.54 7.89
N GLU A 63 -14.57 17.56 7.28
CA GLU A 63 -14.34 17.16 5.88
C GLU A 63 -15.49 17.66 4.99
N ASP A 64 -15.15 18.18 3.80
CA ASP A 64 -16.14 18.70 2.84
C ASP A 64 -16.78 17.59 2.00
N VAL A 65 -16.10 16.47 1.82
CA VAL A 65 -16.50 15.36 0.94
C VAL A 65 -16.22 14.00 1.56
N PRO A 66 -17.06 12.97 1.27
CA PRO A 66 -16.93 11.64 1.88
C PRO A 66 -15.84 10.76 1.24
N TRP A 67 -14.86 11.34 0.57
CA TRP A 67 -13.75 10.63 -0.04
C TRP A 67 -12.44 11.39 0.04
N ALA A 68 -11.34 10.66 0.17
CA ALA A 68 -9.99 11.17 0.01
C ALA A 68 -9.39 10.71 -1.32
N ARG A 69 -8.71 11.61 -2.04
CA ARG A 69 -7.96 11.30 -3.26
C ARG A 69 -6.50 11.11 -2.94
N VAL A 70 -5.94 9.96 -3.30
CA VAL A 70 -4.54 9.64 -3.08
C VAL A 70 -3.88 9.29 -4.41
N PHE A 71 -2.82 9.99 -4.75
CA PHE A 71 -1.95 9.61 -5.86
C PHE A 71 -0.86 8.69 -5.34
N ASN A 72 -0.62 7.58 -6.04
CA ASN A 72 0.44 6.64 -5.69
C ASN A 72 1.22 6.20 -6.92
N HIS A 73 2.46 5.79 -6.71
CA HIS A 73 3.31 5.12 -7.67
C HIS A 73 3.36 3.64 -7.36
N GLY A 74 3.47 2.81 -8.39
CA GLY A 74 3.66 1.37 -8.27
C GLY A 74 4.30 0.84 -9.55
N PHE A 75 5.63 0.70 -9.54
CA PHE A 75 6.39 0.21 -10.69
C PHE A 75 7.66 -0.50 -10.23
N GLN A 76 8.24 -1.30 -11.11
CA GLN A 76 9.55 -1.91 -10.89
C GLN A 76 10.66 -1.00 -11.39
N GLY A 77 11.66 -0.80 -10.55
CA GLY A 77 12.90 -0.11 -10.91
C GLY A 77 13.81 -0.96 -11.81
N PRO A 78 14.96 -0.41 -12.26
CA PRO A 78 15.91 -1.11 -13.12
C PRO A 78 16.47 -2.39 -12.52
N THR A 79 16.51 -2.48 -11.19
CA THR A 79 16.98 -3.66 -10.44
C THR A 79 15.91 -4.73 -10.25
N GLY A 80 14.68 -4.52 -10.77
CA GLY A 80 13.54 -5.40 -10.56
C GLY A 80 12.81 -5.21 -9.22
N GLN A 81 13.30 -4.35 -8.34
CA GLN A 81 12.64 -4.03 -7.08
C GLN A 81 11.43 -3.15 -7.31
N TRP A 82 10.36 -3.42 -6.53
CA TRP A 82 9.15 -2.61 -6.55
C TRP A 82 9.33 -1.32 -5.77
N TYR A 83 8.95 -0.21 -6.41
CA TYR A 83 8.74 1.08 -5.76
C TYR A 83 7.23 1.30 -5.62
N ILE A 84 6.73 1.26 -4.38
CA ILE A 84 5.31 1.43 -4.05
C ILE A 84 5.22 2.49 -2.97
N GLU A 85 4.86 3.72 -3.38
CA GLU A 85 4.81 4.87 -2.49
C GLU A 85 3.70 5.84 -2.87
N ASN A 86 3.21 6.60 -1.88
CA ASN A 86 2.30 7.69 -2.13
C ASN A 86 3.05 8.88 -2.74
N SER A 87 2.47 9.45 -3.80
CA SER A 87 3.02 10.64 -4.43
C SER A 87 2.78 11.87 -3.57
N LEU A 88 3.81 12.69 -3.40
CA LEU A 88 3.73 13.97 -2.68
C LEU A 88 2.73 14.95 -3.29
N THR A 89 2.35 14.75 -4.56
CA THR A 89 1.29 15.55 -5.19
C THR A 89 -0.07 15.37 -4.54
N THR A 90 -0.28 14.31 -3.76
CA THR A 90 -1.49 14.11 -2.95
C THR A 90 -1.69 15.27 -1.96
N ILE A 91 -0.61 15.79 -1.41
CA ILE A 91 -0.60 16.90 -0.44
C ILE A 91 -0.13 18.22 -1.07
N GLY A 92 -0.21 18.33 -2.40
CA GLY A 92 0.14 19.54 -3.15
C GLY A 92 1.64 19.85 -3.21
N LYS A 93 2.51 18.92 -2.82
CA LYS A 93 3.96 19.10 -2.88
C LYS A 93 4.55 18.55 -4.19
N LYS A 94 5.73 19.03 -4.54
CA LYS A 94 6.51 18.52 -5.68
C LYS A 94 6.92 17.07 -5.39
N ASP A 95 6.74 16.22 -6.38
CA ASP A 95 7.06 14.80 -6.31
C ASP A 95 8.21 14.47 -7.27
N PRO A 96 9.35 13.99 -6.76
CA PRO A 96 10.53 13.77 -7.58
C PRO A 96 10.30 12.80 -8.74
N VAL A 97 9.52 11.74 -8.52
CA VAL A 97 9.20 10.75 -9.55
C VAL A 97 8.35 11.36 -10.65
N SER A 98 7.35 12.16 -10.29
CA SER A 98 6.51 12.86 -11.26
C SER A 98 7.30 13.91 -12.07
N GLU A 99 8.25 14.60 -11.46
CA GLU A 99 9.12 15.57 -12.15
C GLU A 99 10.08 14.85 -13.11
N TYR A 100 10.69 13.76 -12.68
CA TYR A 100 11.53 12.93 -13.54
C TYR A 100 10.75 12.36 -14.72
N ASN A 101 9.55 11.84 -14.50
CA ASN A 101 8.69 11.36 -15.57
C ASN A 101 8.32 12.44 -16.58
N ARG A 102 8.14 13.68 -16.13
CA ARG A 102 7.91 14.84 -17.03
C ARG A 102 9.12 15.10 -17.92
N THR A 103 10.33 14.98 -17.36
CA THR A 103 11.57 15.12 -18.14
C THR A 103 11.70 14.02 -19.18
N LEU A 104 11.43 12.77 -18.81
CA LEU A 104 11.43 11.64 -19.74
C LEU A 104 10.40 11.82 -20.87
N TRP A 105 9.20 12.26 -20.53
CA TRP A 105 8.13 12.50 -21.49
C TRP A 105 8.49 13.60 -22.51
N ASN A 106 9.09 14.68 -22.02
CA ASN A 106 9.47 15.84 -22.84
C ASN A 106 10.76 15.63 -23.64
N SER A 107 11.49 14.53 -23.43
CA SER A 107 12.70 14.22 -24.19
C SER A 107 12.44 13.93 -25.69
N GLY A 108 11.19 13.67 -26.05
CA GLY A 108 10.81 13.29 -27.42
C GLY A 108 11.16 11.85 -27.80
N ILE A 109 11.95 11.13 -26.99
CA ILE A 109 12.41 9.76 -27.24
C ILE A 109 11.33 8.76 -26.81
N GLU A 110 10.87 7.91 -27.72
CA GLU A 110 9.77 6.98 -27.44
C GLU A 110 10.10 5.98 -26.32
N ALA A 111 11.34 5.48 -26.24
CA ALA A 111 11.78 4.61 -25.15
C ALA A 111 11.61 5.30 -23.77
N ASN A 112 11.91 6.59 -23.66
CA ASN A 112 11.74 7.36 -22.44
C ASN A 112 10.26 7.55 -22.08
N LYS A 113 9.41 7.77 -23.10
CA LYS A 113 7.96 7.87 -22.88
C LYS A 113 7.36 6.56 -22.37
N GLU A 114 7.86 5.41 -22.84
CA GLU A 114 7.44 4.10 -22.32
C GLU A 114 7.78 3.94 -20.83
N ILE A 115 8.97 4.37 -20.42
CA ILE A 115 9.37 4.39 -19.01
C ILE A 115 8.41 5.29 -18.21
N ALA A 116 8.17 6.50 -18.69
CA ALA A 116 7.28 7.45 -18.03
C ALA A 116 5.83 6.92 -17.90
N ARG A 117 5.31 6.20 -18.93
CA ARG A 117 3.99 5.54 -18.87
C ARG A 117 3.92 4.49 -17.76
N LYS A 118 4.97 3.66 -17.60
CA LYS A 118 5.04 2.62 -16.56
C LYS A 118 5.13 3.21 -15.15
N GLN A 119 5.82 4.34 -14.99
CA GLN A 119 6.05 5.01 -13.71
C GLN A 119 4.98 6.04 -13.36
N LYS A 120 4.01 6.24 -14.25
CA LYS A 120 2.92 7.21 -14.05
C LYS A 120 2.19 6.96 -12.72
N ARG A 121 1.98 8.03 -11.95
CA ARG A 121 1.15 7.99 -10.76
C ARG A 121 -0.29 7.55 -11.09
N ARG A 122 -0.90 6.81 -10.18
CA ARG A 122 -2.27 6.33 -10.24
C ARG A 122 -3.11 7.08 -9.23
N LEU A 123 -4.34 7.39 -9.60
CA LEU A 123 -5.32 7.99 -8.70
C LEU A 123 -6.16 6.87 -8.04
N THR A 124 -6.24 6.94 -6.73
CA THR A 124 -7.02 6.02 -5.89
C THR A 124 -7.92 6.86 -4.99
N TYR A 125 -9.12 6.39 -4.73
CA TYR A 125 -10.06 6.99 -3.79
C TYR A 125 -10.19 6.12 -2.55
N PHE A 126 -10.43 6.76 -1.42
CA PHE A 126 -10.74 6.11 -0.15
C PHE A 126 -12.00 6.73 0.41
N SER A 127 -12.93 5.90 0.89
CA SER A 127 -14.13 6.33 1.59
C SER A 127 -14.37 5.44 2.80
N ASN A 128 -15.01 6.00 3.81
CA ASN A 128 -15.54 5.20 4.89
C ASN A 128 -16.80 4.48 4.42
N ILE A 129 -16.88 3.19 4.69
CA ILE A 129 -18.03 2.37 4.37
C ILE A 129 -18.51 1.59 5.59
N TYR A 130 -19.80 1.32 5.65
CA TYR A 130 -20.41 0.36 6.55
C TYR A 130 -20.74 -0.91 5.76
N VAL A 131 -20.29 -2.07 6.23
CA VAL A 131 -20.57 -3.36 5.60
C VAL A 131 -21.92 -3.85 6.09
N VAL A 132 -22.89 -3.91 5.19
CA VAL A 132 -24.25 -4.38 5.48
C VAL A 132 -24.34 -5.89 5.36
N SER A 133 -23.77 -6.45 4.29
CA SER A 133 -23.68 -7.90 4.07
C SER A 133 -22.42 -8.27 3.31
N ASP A 134 -21.70 -9.25 3.83
CA ASP A 134 -20.51 -9.84 3.21
C ASP A 134 -20.55 -11.37 3.40
N PRO A 135 -21.28 -12.09 2.55
CA PRO A 135 -21.52 -13.53 2.73
C PRO A 135 -20.26 -14.38 2.79
N LYS A 136 -19.15 -13.91 2.18
CA LYS A 136 -17.86 -14.62 2.25
C LYS A 136 -17.09 -14.33 3.51
N ASN A 137 -17.29 -13.15 4.11
CA ASN A 137 -16.64 -12.72 5.34
C ASN A 137 -17.65 -12.13 6.32
N PRO A 138 -18.57 -12.95 6.89
CA PRO A 138 -19.65 -12.48 7.79
C PRO A 138 -19.13 -11.69 9.01
N GLN A 139 -17.88 -11.95 9.42
CA GLN A 139 -17.23 -11.23 10.52
C GLN A 139 -17.04 -9.72 10.26
N ASN A 140 -17.14 -9.28 8.99
CA ASN A 140 -17.04 -7.88 8.60
C ASN A 140 -18.39 -7.15 8.69
N GLU A 141 -19.50 -7.88 8.70
CA GLU A 141 -20.84 -7.30 8.75
C GLU A 141 -21.05 -6.49 10.02
N GLY A 142 -21.72 -5.37 9.90
CA GLY A 142 -21.96 -4.44 11.00
C GLY A 142 -20.77 -3.57 11.38
N LYS A 143 -19.66 -3.60 10.64
CA LYS A 143 -18.46 -2.84 10.93
C LYS A 143 -18.20 -1.76 9.88
N VAL A 144 -17.41 -0.76 10.30
CA VAL A 144 -16.93 0.33 9.45
C VAL A 144 -15.50 0.04 9.02
N PHE A 145 -15.25 0.24 7.74
CA PHE A 145 -13.93 0.06 7.11
C PHE A 145 -13.62 1.20 6.15
N LEU A 146 -12.35 1.30 5.76
CA LEU A 146 -11.94 2.07 4.60
C LEU A 146 -12.14 1.23 3.34
N TYR A 147 -12.76 1.81 2.32
CA TYR A 147 -12.87 1.20 1.00
C TYR A 147 -11.96 1.92 0.01
N LYS A 148 -11.03 1.17 -0.58
CA LYS A 148 -10.09 1.65 -1.59
C LYS A 148 -10.61 1.30 -2.98
N TYR A 149 -10.80 2.30 -3.84
CA TYR A 149 -11.35 2.10 -5.18
C TYR A 149 -10.76 3.03 -6.22
N GLY A 150 -10.91 2.65 -7.48
CA GLY A 150 -10.42 3.44 -8.62
C GLY A 150 -11.48 4.36 -9.22
N LYS A 151 -11.04 5.14 -10.24
CA LYS A 151 -11.89 6.12 -10.93
C LYS A 151 -13.19 5.52 -11.49
N LYS A 152 -13.17 4.29 -12.03
CA LYS A 152 -14.38 3.66 -12.59
C LYS A 152 -15.50 3.47 -11.57
N ILE A 153 -15.14 3.12 -10.32
CA ILE A 153 -16.12 2.98 -9.24
C ILE A 153 -16.54 4.35 -8.76
N PHE A 154 -15.60 5.30 -8.64
CA PHE A 154 -15.89 6.67 -8.29
C PHE A 154 -16.93 7.30 -9.24
N ASP A 155 -16.72 7.18 -10.54
CA ASP A 155 -17.63 7.72 -11.54
C ASP A 155 -19.05 7.12 -11.37
N LYS A 156 -19.15 5.79 -11.17
CA LYS A 156 -20.45 5.14 -10.93
C LYS A 156 -21.16 5.62 -9.66
N ILE A 157 -20.41 5.93 -8.59
CA ILE A 157 -20.99 6.46 -7.36
C ILE A 157 -21.49 7.89 -7.56
N ASN A 158 -20.78 8.67 -8.37
CA ASN A 158 -21.13 10.07 -8.64
C ASN A 158 -22.32 10.21 -9.62
N ASP A 159 -22.63 9.15 -10.38
CA ASP A 159 -23.77 9.10 -11.31
C ASP A 159 -25.08 8.66 -10.64
N LEU A 160 -25.05 8.28 -9.33
CA LEU A 160 -26.20 7.90 -8.52
C LEU A 160 -26.86 9.11 -7.86
#